data_b46eabe0523ea3d298191b02a4e76aef
#
_entry.id   b46eabe0523ea3d298191b02a4e76aef
#
_cell.length_a   1.000
_cell.length_b   1.000
_cell.length_c   1.000
_cell.angle_alpha   90.00
_cell.angle_beta   90.00
_cell.angle_gamma   90.00
#
_symmetry.space_group_name_H-M   'P 1'
#
loop_
_entity.id
_entity.type
_entity.pdbx_description
1 polymer ?
#
loop_
_entity_poly.entity_id
_entity_poly.type
_entity_poly.pdbx_seq_one_letter_code
_entity_poly.pdbx_strand_id
1 'polypeptide(L)'
;MTGVQTCALPISAVASAGKSHRLTTKYAATHYNNAYEFGWDKTDPFRRSADFTLSPWSVTFDGLCHRPGTFDIDELMGMPFSHLEERVYDFRCVEAWSMVIPYNGRPLRDIIKVVEPMGSARYVAFTSVYRPDELPGQASAFSTLEWPYVEALTLEEAVHPLTFATFGVYGDRHLPQNGLPFRITVPWKYGFKSPKFIVRITFTKDRPNATWHRENPSEYGWYSNVYPSISHPRWRSEDVV
;
A
#
# COMPACT_ATOMS: atom_id res chain seq x y z
N MET A 1 9.49 -4.17 -29.57
CA MET A 1 8.08 -3.76 -29.67
C MET A 1 7.65 -3.34 -28.28
N THR A 2 7.55 -2.05 -28.05
CA THR A 2 7.18 -1.45 -26.77
C THR A 2 5.69 -1.61 -26.58
N GLY A 3 5.28 -2.52 -25.71
CA GLY A 3 3.89 -2.67 -25.32
C GLY A 3 3.42 -1.43 -24.58
N VAL A 4 2.57 -0.63 -25.22
CA VAL A 4 1.83 0.44 -24.56
C VAL A 4 0.87 -0.23 -23.58
N GLN A 5 1.18 -0.21 -22.30
CA GLN A 5 0.22 -0.54 -21.26
C GLN A 5 -0.85 0.55 -21.26
N THR A 6 -1.96 0.28 -21.91
CA THR A 6 -3.15 1.13 -21.84
C THR A 6 -3.64 1.16 -20.40
N CYS A 7 -3.83 2.36 -19.87
CA CYS A 7 -4.46 2.63 -18.59
C CYS A 7 -5.97 2.32 -18.69
N ALA A 8 -6.31 1.03 -18.70
CA ALA A 8 -7.67 0.61 -18.50
C ALA A 8 -7.84 0.39 -16.99
N LEU A 9 -8.64 1.23 -16.34
CA LEU A 9 -9.21 0.90 -15.03
C LEU A 9 -9.85 -0.49 -15.17
N PRO A 10 -9.62 -1.40 -14.23
CA PRO A 10 -10.26 -2.70 -14.30
C PRO A 10 -11.77 -2.49 -14.26
N ILE A 11 -12.41 -2.70 -15.39
CA ILE A 11 -13.85 -2.85 -15.50
C ILE A 11 -14.16 -4.17 -14.81
N SER A 12 -14.66 -4.09 -13.60
CA SER A 12 -14.93 -5.19 -12.67
C SER A 12 -13.74 -5.61 -11.77
N ALA A 13 -13.53 -4.90 -10.66
CA ALA A 13 -13.39 -5.63 -9.42
C ALA A 13 -14.75 -6.32 -9.22
N VAL A 14 -14.97 -7.42 -9.92
CA VAL A 14 -16.08 -8.32 -9.66
C VAL A 14 -15.82 -8.81 -8.24
N ALA A 15 -16.60 -8.33 -7.29
CA ALA A 15 -16.96 -9.18 -6.19
C ALA A 15 -17.37 -10.49 -6.88
N SER A 16 -16.55 -11.54 -6.78
CA SER A 16 -16.88 -12.83 -7.35
C SER A 16 -18.09 -13.32 -6.57
N ALA A 17 -19.26 -12.99 -7.08
CA ALA A 17 -20.50 -13.52 -6.57
C ALA A 17 -20.43 -15.03 -6.75
N GLY A 18 -20.14 -15.77 -5.67
CA GLY A 18 -20.25 -17.21 -5.69
C GLY A 18 -19.17 -18.04 -4.98
N LYS A 19 -17.99 -17.52 -4.64
CA LYS A 19 -17.05 -18.24 -3.77
C LYS A 19 -16.91 -17.44 -2.48
N SER A 20 -17.39 -17.97 -1.36
CA SER A 20 -17.05 -17.46 -0.03
C SER A 20 -15.55 -17.71 0.16
N HIS A 21 -14.74 -16.68 -0.13
CA HIS A 21 -13.31 -16.75 0.19
C HIS A 21 -13.17 -16.81 1.70
N ARG A 22 -12.64 -17.93 2.20
CA ARG A 22 -12.37 -18.07 3.62
C ARG A 22 -11.32 -17.04 4.02
N LEU A 23 -11.58 -16.27 5.08
CA LEU A 23 -10.59 -15.33 5.62
C LEU A 23 -9.29 -16.07 5.95
N THR A 24 -8.17 -15.49 5.58
CA THR A 24 -6.86 -15.90 6.10
C THR A 24 -6.85 -15.72 7.61
N THR A 25 -6.25 -16.63 8.35
CA THR A 25 -6.19 -16.49 9.79
C THR A 25 -5.36 -15.27 10.19
N LYS A 26 -5.72 -14.59 11.30
CA LYS A 26 -4.92 -13.46 11.82
C LYS A 26 -3.47 -13.91 12.06
N TYR A 27 -3.27 -15.14 12.57
CA TYR A 27 -1.92 -15.69 12.75
C TYR A 27 -1.11 -15.68 11.45
N ALA A 28 -1.62 -16.28 10.38
CA ALA A 28 -0.91 -16.32 9.10
C ALA A 28 -0.64 -14.89 8.56
N ALA A 29 -1.64 -14.01 8.59
CA ALA A 29 -1.53 -12.65 8.10
C ALA A 29 -0.56 -11.76 8.91
N THR A 30 -0.30 -12.09 10.17
CA THR A 30 0.64 -11.33 11.01
C THR A 30 2.04 -11.93 11.07
N HIS A 31 2.23 -13.20 10.66
CA HIS A 31 3.52 -13.92 10.75
C HIS A 31 4.18 -14.13 9.39
N TYR A 32 3.50 -13.81 8.30
CA TYR A 32 4.00 -13.97 6.94
C TYR A 32 3.79 -12.67 6.16
N ASN A 33 4.82 -11.83 6.10
CA ASN A 33 4.72 -10.47 5.59
C ASN A 33 5.91 -10.09 4.69
N ASN A 34 5.67 -9.17 3.75
CA ASN A 34 6.67 -8.46 3.01
C ASN A 34 6.74 -7.00 3.50
N ALA A 35 7.35 -6.75 4.65
CA ALA A 35 7.74 -5.43 5.11
C ALA A 35 9.26 -5.40 5.21
N TYR A 36 9.90 -5.13 4.08
CA TYR A 36 11.36 -5.19 3.91
C TYR A 36 12.09 -4.15 4.75
N GLU A 37 11.37 -3.19 5.27
CA GLU A 37 11.84 -2.25 6.30
C GLU A 37 12.37 -2.99 7.54
N PHE A 38 11.76 -4.13 7.91
CA PHE A 38 12.21 -4.97 9.01
C PHE A 38 13.23 -6.04 8.59
N GLY A 39 13.20 -6.48 7.34
CA GLY A 39 14.09 -7.52 6.82
C GLY A 39 13.51 -8.28 5.64
N TRP A 40 14.29 -9.20 5.09
CA TRP A 40 13.96 -9.92 3.85
C TRP A 40 13.18 -11.21 4.06
N ASP A 41 13.31 -11.85 5.24
CA ASP A 41 12.55 -13.06 5.57
C ASP A 41 11.08 -12.71 5.88
N LYS A 42 10.16 -13.56 5.48
CA LYS A 42 8.71 -13.35 5.68
C LYS A 42 8.30 -13.26 7.16
N THR A 43 9.11 -13.80 8.04
CA THR A 43 8.90 -13.75 9.49
C THR A 43 9.62 -12.59 10.18
N ASP A 44 10.56 -11.92 9.48
CA ASP A 44 11.29 -10.77 10.02
C ASP A 44 10.37 -9.65 10.52
N PRO A 45 9.32 -9.25 9.76
CA PRO A 45 8.44 -8.19 10.23
C PRO A 45 7.78 -8.51 11.57
N PHE A 46 7.33 -9.74 11.77
CA PHE A 46 6.75 -10.16 13.04
C PHE A 46 7.79 -10.17 14.19
N ARG A 47 8.98 -10.70 13.92
CA ARG A 47 10.02 -10.86 14.94
C ARG A 47 10.67 -9.56 15.37
N ARG A 48 10.75 -8.57 14.48
CA ARG A 48 11.55 -7.35 14.66
C ARG A 48 10.70 -6.09 14.85
N SER A 49 9.37 -6.20 14.83
CA SER A 49 8.49 -5.04 14.93
C SER A 49 8.02 -4.71 16.35
N ALA A 50 8.44 -5.48 17.37
CA ALA A 50 7.95 -5.30 18.74
C ALA A 50 8.24 -3.91 19.31
N ASP A 51 9.39 -3.34 18.98
CA ASP A 51 9.85 -2.05 19.49
C ASP A 51 9.56 -0.88 18.52
N PHE A 52 8.83 -1.14 17.43
CA PHE A 52 8.50 -0.10 16.45
C PHE A 52 7.47 0.90 17.00
N THR A 53 7.82 2.17 16.94
CA THR A 53 7.01 3.26 17.49
C THR A 53 5.83 3.60 16.58
N LEU A 54 4.61 3.27 17.03
CA LEU A 54 3.36 3.54 16.32
C LEU A 54 2.74 4.90 16.66
N SER A 55 3.12 5.53 17.79
CA SER A 55 2.57 6.79 18.27
C SER A 55 3.67 7.60 18.99
N PRO A 56 3.76 8.93 18.76
CA PRO A 56 2.89 9.72 17.87
C PRO A 56 3.15 9.42 16.38
N TRP A 57 2.10 9.55 15.54
CA TRP A 57 2.23 9.39 14.10
C TRP A 57 1.46 10.47 13.35
N SER A 58 2.14 11.12 12.41
CA SER A 58 1.53 12.14 11.57
C SER A 58 1.86 11.92 10.09
N VAL A 59 1.01 12.46 9.23
CA VAL A 59 1.14 12.37 7.78
C VAL A 59 1.10 13.77 7.17
N THR A 60 2.12 14.11 6.40
CA THR A 60 2.18 15.38 5.68
C THR A 60 1.60 15.22 4.28
N PHE A 61 0.70 16.12 3.91
CA PHE A 61 0.14 16.25 2.57
C PHE A 61 0.70 17.52 1.94
N ASP A 62 1.28 17.39 0.74
CA ASP A 62 1.92 18.50 0.04
C ASP A 62 1.88 18.37 -1.51
N GLY A 63 2.64 19.22 -2.19
CA GLY A 63 2.69 19.29 -3.64
C GLY A 63 1.50 20.05 -4.23
N LEU A 64 0.91 19.52 -5.31
CA LEU A 64 -0.17 20.19 -6.04
C LEU A 64 -1.53 20.01 -5.35
N CYS A 65 -1.70 20.61 -4.18
CA CYS A 65 -2.96 20.67 -3.43
C CYS A 65 -3.19 22.08 -2.88
N HIS A 66 -4.47 22.44 -2.68
CA HIS A 66 -4.86 23.77 -2.19
C HIS A 66 -4.71 23.92 -0.66
N ARG A 67 -4.78 22.79 0.06
CA ARG A 67 -4.72 22.76 1.52
C ARG A 67 -3.64 21.78 2.01
N PRO A 68 -2.36 22.11 1.78
CA PRO A 68 -1.27 21.31 2.34
C PRO A 68 -1.29 21.37 3.87
N GLY A 69 -0.84 20.32 4.52
CA GLY A 69 -0.80 20.28 5.99
C GLY A 69 -0.27 18.95 6.51
N THR A 70 -0.02 18.94 7.82
CA THR A 70 0.34 17.72 8.55
C THR A 70 -0.78 17.39 9.51
N PHE A 71 -1.27 16.16 9.45
CA PHE A 71 -2.39 15.67 10.24
C PHE A 71 -1.95 14.50 11.11
N ASP A 72 -2.37 14.49 12.35
CA ASP A 72 -2.20 13.33 13.20
C ASP A 72 -3.08 12.16 12.74
N ILE A 73 -2.67 10.94 13.10
CA ILE A 73 -3.40 9.73 12.72
C ILE A 73 -4.85 9.76 13.21
N ASP A 74 -5.10 10.32 14.40
CA ASP A 74 -6.46 10.43 14.96
C ASP A 74 -7.29 11.47 14.21
N GLU A 75 -6.68 12.57 13.74
CA GLU A 75 -7.34 13.53 12.85
C GLU A 75 -7.73 12.86 11.52
N LEU A 76 -6.82 12.07 10.92
CA LEU A 76 -7.11 11.35 9.67
C LEU A 76 -8.24 10.35 9.84
N MET A 77 -8.33 9.68 10.99
CA MET A 77 -9.44 8.76 11.31
C MET A 77 -10.74 9.48 11.61
N GLY A 78 -10.68 10.70 12.19
CA GLY A 78 -11.83 11.52 12.53
C GLY A 78 -12.34 12.42 11.40
N MET A 79 -11.70 12.45 10.23
CA MET A 79 -12.09 13.33 9.13
C MET A 79 -13.56 13.16 8.74
N PRO A 80 -14.26 14.28 8.37
CA PRO A 80 -15.63 14.23 7.89
C PRO A 80 -15.72 13.44 6.58
N PHE A 81 -16.92 13.14 6.10
CA PHE A 81 -17.29 12.47 4.85
C PHE A 81 -17.53 10.96 4.93
N SER A 82 -16.81 10.22 5.78
CA SER A 82 -17.10 8.80 5.99
C SER A 82 -16.72 8.35 7.40
N HIS A 83 -17.37 7.29 7.86
CA HIS A 83 -16.95 6.59 9.07
C HIS A 83 -15.85 5.59 8.74
N LEU A 84 -15.12 5.14 9.76
CA LEU A 84 -14.26 3.97 9.61
C LEU A 84 -15.13 2.74 9.36
N GLU A 85 -14.73 1.94 8.40
CA GLU A 85 -15.43 0.72 8.01
C GLU A 85 -14.45 -0.45 7.90
N GLU A 86 -14.97 -1.66 7.94
CA GLU A 86 -14.19 -2.86 7.61
C GLU A 86 -14.47 -3.26 6.17
N ARG A 87 -13.38 -3.55 5.43
CA ARG A 87 -13.45 -4.12 4.09
C ARG A 87 -12.60 -5.37 4.01
N VAL A 88 -13.20 -6.42 3.48
CA VAL A 88 -12.48 -7.66 3.19
C VAL A 88 -11.99 -7.62 1.76
N TYR A 89 -10.67 -7.70 1.59
CA TYR A 89 -10.05 -7.74 0.27
C TYR A 89 -9.26 -9.03 0.07
N ASP A 90 -9.36 -9.58 -1.14
CA ASP A 90 -8.43 -10.56 -1.66
C ASP A 90 -7.18 -9.82 -2.13
N PHE A 91 -6.08 -10.07 -1.48
CA PHE A 91 -4.84 -9.32 -1.63
C PHE A 91 -3.74 -10.21 -2.18
N ARG A 92 -3.24 -9.89 -3.38
CA ARG A 92 -2.28 -10.73 -4.08
C ARG A 92 -0.89 -10.14 -4.06
N CYS A 93 0.09 -10.97 -3.71
CA CYS A 93 1.51 -10.64 -3.88
C CYS A 93 1.98 -11.02 -5.29
N VAL A 94 2.96 -10.28 -5.81
CA VAL A 94 3.66 -10.60 -7.06
C VAL A 94 4.42 -11.94 -6.96
N GLU A 95 4.78 -12.35 -5.76
CA GLU A 95 5.42 -13.64 -5.43
C GLU A 95 4.45 -14.84 -5.49
N ALA A 96 3.30 -14.68 -6.16
CA ALA A 96 2.31 -15.73 -6.42
C ALA A 96 1.55 -16.28 -5.19
N TRP A 97 1.55 -15.61 -4.05
CA TRP A 97 0.70 -15.94 -2.90
C TRP A 97 -0.36 -14.86 -2.65
N SER A 98 -1.44 -15.21 -1.98
CA SER A 98 -2.53 -14.29 -1.68
C SER A 98 -3.10 -14.53 -0.28
N MET A 99 -3.79 -13.49 0.22
CA MET A 99 -4.49 -13.53 1.50
C MET A 99 -5.81 -12.79 1.39
N VAL A 100 -6.84 -13.30 2.07
CA VAL A 100 -8.13 -12.61 2.24
C VAL A 100 -8.15 -11.96 3.61
N ILE A 101 -8.05 -10.64 3.63
CA ILE A 101 -7.76 -9.87 4.86
C ILE A 101 -8.86 -8.84 5.10
N PRO A 102 -9.39 -8.74 6.35
CA PRO A 102 -10.25 -7.64 6.76
C PRO A 102 -9.39 -6.42 7.14
N TYR A 103 -9.54 -5.33 6.39
CA TYR A 103 -8.89 -4.04 6.61
C TYR A 103 -9.86 -3.05 7.24
N ASN A 104 -9.42 -2.31 8.24
CA ASN A 104 -10.21 -1.29 8.91
C ASN A 104 -9.68 0.10 8.54
N GLY A 105 -10.55 0.95 8.01
CA GLY A 105 -10.14 2.26 7.50
C GLY A 105 -11.28 3.00 6.81
N ARG A 106 -10.93 3.78 5.79
CA ARG A 106 -11.89 4.53 4.96
C ARG A 106 -11.41 4.65 3.51
N PRO A 107 -12.28 4.99 2.55
CA PRO A 107 -11.84 5.30 1.19
C PRO A 107 -10.81 6.42 1.19
N LEU A 108 -9.66 6.22 0.50
CA LEU A 108 -8.60 7.22 0.44
C LEU A 108 -9.09 8.55 -0.14
N ARG A 109 -10.03 8.51 -1.08
CA ARG A 109 -10.65 9.70 -1.68
C ARG A 109 -11.23 10.68 -0.66
N ASP A 110 -11.68 10.19 0.50
CA ASP A 110 -12.31 11.05 1.50
C ASP A 110 -11.26 11.88 2.27
N ILE A 111 -10.05 11.32 2.44
CA ILE A 111 -8.90 12.08 2.93
C ILE A 111 -8.40 13.05 1.86
N ILE A 112 -8.27 12.59 0.60
CA ILE A 112 -7.81 13.42 -0.52
C ILE A 112 -8.70 14.65 -0.72
N LYS A 113 -10.02 14.54 -0.54
CA LYS A 113 -10.96 15.68 -0.62
C LYS A 113 -10.64 16.80 0.35
N VAL A 114 -10.09 16.49 1.55
CA VAL A 114 -9.78 17.49 2.56
C VAL A 114 -8.66 18.42 2.12
N VAL A 115 -7.67 17.88 1.40
CA VAL A 115 -6.49 18.63 0.95
C VAL A 115 -6.66 19.26 -0.43
N GLU A 116 -7.76 18.96 -1.12
CA GLU A 116 -8.18 19.58 -2.38
C GLU A 116 -7.06 19.59 -3.44
N PRO A 117 -6.80 18.46 -4.15
CA PRO A 117 -5.80 18.43 -5.21
C PRO A 117 -6.10 19.46 -6.31
N MET A 118 -5.06 20.14 -6.78
CA MET A 118 -5.17 21.09 -7.90
C MET A 118 -5.51 20.36 -9.20
N GLY A 119 -6.18 21.05 -10.12
CA GLY A 119 -6.53 20.48 -11.43
C GLY A 119 -5.33 20.04 -12.29
N SER A 120 -4.10 20.45 -11.95
CA SER A 120 -2.86 20.03 -12.58
C SER A 120 -2.26 18.75 -11.99
N ALA A 121 -2.70 18.31 -10.81
CA ALA A 121 -2.25 17.06 -10.22
C ALA A 121 -2.70 15.85 -11.07
N ARG A 122 -1.78 14.94 -11.31
CA ARG A 122 -2.02 13.70 -12.09
C ARG A 122 -1.68 12.45 -11.33
N TYR A 123 -0.78 12.56 -10.35
CA TYR A 123 -0.26 11.44 -9.58
C TYR A 123 -0.23 11.78 -8.10
N VAL A 124 -0.23 10.72 -7.29
CA VAL A 124 -0.09 10.78 -5.84
C VAL A 124 1.06 9.86 -5.46
N ALA A 125 2.10 10.41 -4.84
CA ALA A 125 3.22 9.65 -4.27
C ALA A 125 3.02 9.46 -2.77
N PHE A 126 3.36 8.28 -2.28
CA PHE A 126 3.30 7.88 -0.88
C PHE A 126 4.72 7.58 -0.42
N THR A 127 5.17 8.24 0.63
CA THR A 127 6.49 8.02 1.21
C THR A 127 6.36 7.38 2.59
N SER A 128 7.03 6.24 2.76
CA SER A 128 7.12 5.52 4.04
C SER A 128 8.10 6.21 4.98
N VAL A 129 7.97 5.92 6.27
CA VAL A 129 8.88 6.42 7.29
C VAL A 129 10.32 5.93 7.07
N TYR A 130 11.29 6.76 7.40
CA TYR A 130 12.71 6.39 7.46
C TYR A 130 13.19 6.48 8.90
N ARG A 131 13.36 5.31 9.54
CA ARG A 131 13.80 5.14 10.93
C ARG A 131 14.71 3.91 11.02
N PRO A 132 15.95 3.97 10.54
CA PRO A 132 16.85 2.82 10.48
C PRO A 132 17.14 2.19 11.86
N ASP A 133 17.03 2.95 12.94
CA ASP A 133 17.19 2.44 14.31
C ASP A 133 16.04 1.52 14.75
N GLU A 134 14.83 1.72 14.21
CA GLU A 134 13.64 0.90 14.48
C GLU A 134 13.35 -0.10 13.35
N LEU A 135 13.89 0.14 12.16
CA LEU A 135 13.64 -0.60 10.91
C LEU A 135 14.96 -1.13 10.35
N PRO A 136 15.46 -2.26 10.88
CA PRO A 136 16.80 -2.76 10.58
C PRO A 136 17.02 -3.12 9.10
N GLY A 137 15.97 -3.37 8.32
CA GLY A 137 16.08 -3.54 6.88
C GLY A 137 16.53 -2.27 6.16
N GLN A 138 16.19 -1.08 6.71
CA GLN A 138 16.64 0.21 6.17
C GLN A 138 18.12 0.51 6.47
N ALA A 139 18.66 -0.07 7.53
CA ALA A 139 20.08 0.07 7.91
C ALA A 139 20.97 -0.99 7.26
N SER A 140 20.39 -1.99 6.58
CA SER A 140 21.16 -3.11 6.02
C SER A 140 22.05 -2.68 4.86
N ALA A 141 23.35 -2.93 4.96
CA ALA A 141 24.29 -2.72 3.87
C ALA A 141 24.04 -3.65 2.65
N PHE A 142 23.22 -4.68 2.82
CA PHE A 142 22.82 -5.61 1.76
C PHE A 142 21.46 -5.25 1.15
N SER A 143 20.83 -4.15 1.59
CA SER A 143 19.59 -3.68 0.97
C SER A 143 19.88 -3.19 -0.45
N THR A 144 19.18 -3.75 -1.42
CA THR A 144 19.19 -3.22 -2.80
C THR A 144 18.18 -2.09 -2.97
N LEU A 145 17.23 -1.95 -2.04
CA LEU A 145 16.22 -0.89 -2.10
C LEU A 145 16.77 0.42 -1.57
N GLU A 146 16.46 1.50 -2.28
CA GLU A 146 16.64 2.84 -1.76
C GLU A 146 15.51 3.20 -0.78
N TRP A 147 15.91 3.76 0.36
CA TRP A 147 15.01 4.20 1.41
C TRP A 147 14.91 5.73 1.48
N PRO A 148 13.80 6.32 1.90
CA PRO A 148 12.54 5.64 2.29
C PRO A 148 11.84 4.98 1.10
N TYR A 149 11.01 3.97 1.38
CA TYR A 149 10.15 3.37 0.36
C TYR A 149 9.18 4.40 -0.20
N VAL A 150 9.10 4.47 -1.52
CA VAL A 150 8.16 5.34 -2.24
C VAL A 150 7.32 4.50 -3.18
N GLU A 151 6.02 4.71 -3.14
CA GLU A 151 5.09 4.15 -4.11
C GLU A 151 4.19 5.24 -4.66
N ALA A 152 3.58 5.01 -5.83
CA ALA A 152 2.73 6.00 -6.45
C ALA A 152 1.54 5.38 -7.20
N LEU A 153 0.48 6.15 -7.27
CA LEU A 153 -0.74 5.88 -8.04
C LEU A 153 -1.02 7.07 -8.98
N THR A 154 -1.81 6.84 -10.03
CA THR A 154 -2.48 7.97 -10.68
C THR A 154 -3.48 8.59 -9.71
N LEU A 155 -3.82 9.87 -9.88
CA LEU A 155 -4.84 10.49 -9.05
C LEU A 155 -6.19 9.77 -9.17
N GLU A 156 -6.55 9.30 -10.37
CA GLU A 156 -7.76 8.51 -10.63
C GLU A 156 -7.77 7.21 -9.82
N GLU A 157 -6.64 6.50 -9.76
CA GLU A 157 -6.50 5.29 -8.93
C GLU A 157 -6.56 5.61 -7.44
N ALA A 158 -5.96 6.71 -7.02
CA ALA A 158 -5.96 7.13 -5.61
C ALA A 158 -7.38 7.50 -5.11
N VAL A 159 -8.21 8.12 -5.97
CA VAL A 159 -9.61 8.47 -5.63
C VAL A 159 -10.62 7.35 -5.96
N HIS A 160 -10.16 6.23 -6.49
CA HIS A 160 -11.03 5.10 -6.79
C HIS A 160 -11.73 4.59 -5.52
N PRO A 161 -13.02 4.20 -5.58
CA PRO A 161 -13.78 3.76 -4.40
C PRO A 161 -13.15 2.61 -3.62
N LEU A 162 -12.39 1.75 -4.28
CA LEU A 162 -11.73 0.59 -3.65
C LEU A 162 -10.34 0.91 -3.06
N THR A 163 -9.73 2.05 -3.40
CA THR A 163 -8.48 2.47 -2.77
C THR A 163 -8.75 2.89 -1.34
N PHE A 164 -8.05 2.26 -0.40
CA PHE A 164 -8.41 2.31 1.01
C PHE A 164 -7.25 2.82 1.87
N ALA A 165 -7.51 3.84 2.64
CA ALA A 165 -6.66 4.32 3.72
C ALA A 165 -6.89 3.43 4.93
N THR A 166 -5.90 2.64 5.28
CA THR A 166 -6.00 1.57 6.28
C THR A 166 -5.30 1.96 7.57
N PHE A 167 -6.01 1.84 8.67
CA PHE A 167 -5.55 2.15 10.04
C PHE A 167 -5.58 0.94 10.97
N GLY A 168 -6.12 -0.18 10.50
CA GLY A 168 -6.22 -1.43 11.26
C GLY A 168 -6.39 -2.64 10.35
N VAL A 169 -6.09 -3.81 10.90
CA VAL A 169 -6.23 -5.11 10.24
C VAL A 169 -6.78 -6.11 11.27
N TYR A 170 -7.84 -6.85 10.93
CA TYR A 170 -8.57 -7.71 11.87
C TYR A 170 -9.07 -6.96 13.12
N GLY A 171 -9.48 -5.70 12.99
CA GLY A 171 -9.91 -4.85 14.09
C GLY A 171 -8.77 -4.36 15.00
N ASP A 172 -7.51 -4.71 14.70
CA ASP A 172 -6.35 -4.38 15.51
C ASP A 172 -5.53 -3.26 14.84
N ARG A 173 -5.21 -2.22 15.59
CA ARG A 173 -4.43 -1.05 15.15
C ARG A 173 -2.94 -1.15 15.52
N HIS A 174 -2.55 -2.18 16.27
CA HIS A 174 -1.20 -2.36 16.81
C HIS A 174 -0.48 -3.53 16.13
N LEU A 175 -0.50 -3.55 14.80
CA LEU A 175 0.15 -4.56 13.97
C LEU A 175 1.21 -3.92 13.06
N PRO A 176 2.35 -3.48 13.61
CA PRO A 176 3.40 -2.84 12.81
C PRO A 176 3.90 -3.72 11.67
N GLN A 177 4.01 -5.04 11.86
CA GLN A 177 4.39 -5.98 10.82
C GLN A 177 3.46 -5.97 9.58
N ASN A 178 2.24 -5.46 9.74
CA ASN A 178 1.27 -5.29 8.65
C ASN A 178 1.28 -3.88 8.03
N GLY A 179 2.24 -3.03 8.42
CA GLY A 179 2.42 -1.69 7.85
C GLY A 179 1.63 -0.58 8.51
N LEU A 180 1.14 -0.82 9.74
CA LEU A 180 0.44 0.19 10.54
C LEU A 180 1.45 1.13 11.24
N PRO A 181 1.02 2.32 11.68
CA PRO A 181 -0.37 2.74 11.93
C PRO A 181 -1.12 3.24 10.70
N PHE A 182 -0.44 3.49 9.56
CA PHE A 182 -1.07 3.99 8.35
C PHE A 182 -0.48 3.38 7.09
N ARG A 183 -1.34 2.74 6.29
CA ARG A 183 -0.98 2.18 4.99
C ARG A 183 -2.09 2.42 3.98
N ILE A 184 -1.76 2.29 2.68
CA ILE A 184 -2.75 2.23 1.61
C ILE A 184 -2.96 0.78 1.19
N THR A 185 -4.20 0.43 0.85
CA THR A 185 -4.58 -0.87 0.30
C THR A 185 -5.25 -0.67 -1.05
N VAL A 186 -4.70 -1.30 -2.09
CA VAL A 186 -5.18 -1.22 -3.47
C VAL A 186 -5.43 -2.64 -3.98
N PRO A 187 -6.66 -3.16 -3.87
CA PRO A 187 -6.93 -4.60 -4.01
C PRO A 187 -6.76 -5.16 -5.42
N TRP A 188 -6.80 -4.33 -6.47
CA TRP A 188 -6.61 -4.79 -7.85
C TRP A 188 -5.15 -4.71 -8.34
N LYS A 189 -4.24 -4.26 -7.47
CA LYS A 189 -2.81 -4.19 -7.76
C LYS A 189 -2.04 -5.20 -6.92
N TYR A 190 -0.87 -5.60 -7.43
CA TYR A 190 0.05 -6.40 -6.63
C TYR A 190 0.45 -5.70 -5.33
N GLY A 191 0.70 -6.48 -4.28
CA GLY A 191 0.88 -6.02 -2.90
C GLY A 191 1.93 -4.94 -2.70
N PHE A 192 2.99 -4.89 -3.50
CA PHE A 192 4.00 -3.85 -3.39
C PHE A 192 3.47 -2.45 -3.77
N LYS A 193 2.37 -2.36 -4.54
CA LYS A 193 1.67 -1.10 -4.84
C LYS A 193 0.84 -0.56 -3.66
N SER A 194 0.84 -1.26 -2.53
CA SER A 194 0.11 -0.90 -1.31
C SER A 194 1.11 -0.51 -0.21
N PRO A 195 1.64 0.73 -0.25
CA PRO A 195 2.71 1.18 0.63
C PRO A 195 2.28 1.20 2.10
N LYS A 196 3.26 1.00 2.98
CA LYS A 196 3.14 0.85 4.43
C LYS A 196 3.84 2.00 5.14
N PHE A 197 3.52 2.21 6.43
CA PHE A 197 4.22 3.18 7.29
C PHE A 197 4.26 4.60 6.72
N ILE A 198 3.18 5.06 6.11
CA ILE A 198 3.14 6.31 5.35
C ILE A 198 3.22 7.51 6.27
N VAL A 199 4.15 8.43 5.95
CA VAL A 199 4.34 9.72 6.64
C VAL A 199 4.19 10.92 5.71
N ARG A 200 4.11 10.69 4.38
CA ARG A 200 3.93 11.78 3.41
C ARG A 200 3.12 11.31 2.21
N ILE A 201 2.24 12.19 1.74
CA ILE A 201 1.45 12.03 0.51
C ILE A 201 1.63 13.31 -0.32
N THR A 202 2.26 13.16 -1.50
CA THR A 202 2.62 14.30 -2.37
C THR A 202 1.84 14.22 -3.69
N PHE A 203 1.16 15.30 -4.06
CA PHE A 203 0.46 15.42 -5.33
C PHE A 203 1.38 16.01 -6.39
N THR A 204 1.51 15.33 -7.53
CA THR A 204 2.44 15.73 -8.60
C THR A 204 1.79 15.78 -9.97
N LYS A 205 2.36 16.59 -10.87
CA LYS A 205 2.01 16.59 -12.29
C LYS A 205 2.70 15.46 -13.04
N ASP A 206 3.98 15.28 -12.74
CA ASP A 206 4.82 14.30 -13.41
C ASP A 206 4.78 12.97 -12.64
N ARG A 207 4.97 11.87 -13.38
CA ARG A 207 4.93 10.52 -12.83
C ARG A 207 6.09 10.29 -11.86
N PRO A 208 5.81 10.01 -10.56
CA PRO A 208 6.87 9.74 -9.59
C PRO A 208 7.59 8.42 -9.89
N ASN A 209 8.85 8.36 -9.49
CA ASN A 209 9.58 7.11 -9.43
C ASN A 209 9.10 6.29 -8.23
N ALA A 210 8.71 5.03 -8.47
CA ALA A 210 8.36 4.08 -7.42
C ALA A 210 9.56 3.17 -7.13
N THR A 211 9.75 2.79 -5.88
CA THR A 211 10.95 2.06 -5.41
C THR A 211 11.19 0.80 -6.23
N TRP A 212 10.22 -0.13 -6.29
CA TRP A 212 10.40 -1.38 -7.03
C TRP A 212 10.53 -1.19 -8.54
N HIS A 213 9.75 -0.25 -9.11
CA HIS A 213 9.85 0.05 -10.54
C HIS A 213 11.24 0.60 -10.91
N ARG A 214 11.84 1.41 -10.04
CA ARG A 214 13.19 1.94 -10.26
C ARG A 214 14.25 0.85 -10.11
N GLU A 215 14.10 -0.04 -9.12
CA GLU A 215 15.05 -1.12 -8.85
C GLU A 215 15.09 -2.15 -9.99
N ASN A 216 13.91 -2.57 -10.48
CA ASN A 216 13.85 -3.52 -11.59
C ASN A 216 12.60 -3.29 -12.46
N PRO A 217 12.65 -2.36 -13.41
CA PRO A 217 11.52 -1.99 -14.25
C PRO A 217 11.04 -3.10 -15.19
N SER A 218 11.88 -4.11 -15.44
CA SER A 218 11.53 -5.26 -16.27
C SER A 218 10.60 -6.24 -15.56
N GLU A 219 10.61 -6.26 -14.22
CA GLU A 219 9.81 -7.17 -13.39
C GLU A 219 8.67 -6.44 -12.67
N TYR A 220 8.90 -5.18 -12.27
CA TYR A 220 7.92 -4.40 -11.48
C TYR A 220 7.41 -3.22 -12.30
N GLY A 221 6.34 -3.47 -13.04
CA GLY A 221 5.67 -2.42 -13.82
C GLY A 221 5.17 -1.29 -12.92
N TRP A 222 5.14 -0.05 -13.43
CA TRP A 222 4.70 1.10 -12.65
C TRP A 222 3.22 0.97 -12.21
N TYR A 223 2.35 0.48 -13.09
CA TYR A 223 0.93 0.26 -12.76
C TYR A 223 0.69 -1.01 -11.95
N SER A 224 1.30 -2.10 -12.33
CA SER A 224 1.25 -3.42 -11.67
C SER A 224 -0.13 -3.86 -11.20
N ASN A 225 -1.11 -3.78 -12.10
CA ASN A 225 -2.41 -4.37 -11.90
C ASN A 225 -2.29 -5.91 -11.93
N VAL A 226 -3.10 -6.60 -11.13
CA VAL A 226 -3.14 -8.06 -11.14
C VAL A 226 -3.80 -8.57 -12.42
N TYR A 227 -3.06 -9.34 -13.20
CA TYR A 227 -3.54 -10.06 -14.36
C TYR A 227 -3.31 -11.56 -14.15
N PRO A 228 -4.34 -12.33 -13.75
CA PRO A 228 -4.18 -13.75 -13.41
C PRO A 228 -3.62 -14.62 -14.55
N SER A 229 -3.86 -14.22 -15.80
CA SER A 229 -3.37 -14.92 -16.99
C SER A 229 -1.92 -14.58 -17.39
N ILE A 230 -1.27 -13.64 -16.70
CA ILE A 230 0.09 -13.20 -17.00
C ILE A 230 0.97 -13.54 -15.80
N SER A 231 1.86 -14.49 -15.95
CA SER A 231 2.82 -14.87 -14.92
C SER A 231 3.96 -13.86 -14.82
N HIS A 232 4.43 -13.63 -13.60
CA HIS A 232 5.67 -12.89 -13.35
C HIS A 232 6.86 -13.73 -13.86
N PRO A 233 7.98 -13.11 -14.32
CA PRO A 233 9.15 -13.86 -14.82
C PRO A 233 9.74 -14.87 -13.83
N ARG A 234 9.70 -14.58 -12.52
CA ARG A 234 10.22 -15.44 -11.45
C ARG A 234 9.15 -16.32 -10.77
N TRP A 235 7.90 -15.85 -10.69
CA TRP A 235 6.82 -16.55 -9.98
C TRP A 235 5.65 -16.81 -10.91
N ARG A 236 5.28 -18.06 -11.07
CA ARG A 236 4.17 -18.44 -11.95
C ARG A 236 2.82 -18.23 -11.25
N SER A 237 1.84 -17.76 -12.00
CA SER A 237 0.48 -17.56 -11.49
C SER A 237 -0.21 -18.87 -11.10
N GLU A 238 0.29 -19.99 -11.60
CA GLU A 238 -0.23 -21.33 -11.37
C GLU A 238 0.20 -21.93 -10.02
N ASP A 239 1.21 -21.34 -9.37
CA ASP A 239 1.77 -21.79 -8.10
C ASP A 239 0.97 -21.27 -6.89
N VAL A 240 -0.26 -20.78 -7.11
CA VAL A 240 -1.11 -20.23 -6.06
C VAL A 240 -1.76 -21.32 -5.26
N VAL A 241 -1.33 -21.47 -4.02
CA VAL A 241 -1.98 -22.28 -2.99
C VAL A 241 -2.96 -21.44 -2.20
#